data_b91063ea9ba7ad4681213d6801909d34
#
_entry.id   b91063ea9ba7ad4681213d6801909d34
#
_cell.length_a   1.000
_cell.length_b   1.000
_cell.length_c   1.000
_cell.angle_alpha   90.00
_cell.angle_beta   90.00
_cell.angle_gamma   90.00
#
_symmetry.space_group_name_H-M   'P 1'
#
loop_
_entity.id
_entity.type
_entity.pdbx_description
1 polymer ?
#
loop_
_entity_poly.entity_id
_entity_poly.type
_entity_poly.pdbx_seq_one_letter_code
_entity_poly.pdbx_strand_id
1 'polypeptide(L)'
;MKVNYDGAIFTDLDEARLGVVIRNDSGLVIAALSKKIHIPCSVELVELLAVRKAVHFAAELGFHQVCLEGDSKIVFKALSLATPHPSLHDHFVKDIQSILNSFRAHSFSHVIRQGNSAAHALTRSRRVRLYFLLIVWMEFATLEFSSLVIAYFPT
;
A
#
# COMPACT_ATOMS: atom_id res chain seq x y z
N MET A 1 6.14 11.09 -2.37
CA MET A 1 4.82 10.47 -2.52
C MET A 1 4.34 9.91 -1.19
N LYS A 2 3.06 10.05 -0.89
CA LYS A 2 2.41 9.39 0.25
C LYS A 2 1.79 8.08 -0.21
N VAL A 3 2.10 7.00 0.49
CA VAL A 3 1.66 5.64 0.14
C VAL A 3 0.83 5.11 1.31
N ASN A 4 -0.48 5.19 1.18
CA ASN A 4 -1.41 4.65 2.16
C ASN A 4 -1.67 3.17 1.89
N TYR A 5 -1.66 2.36 2.93
CA TYR A 5 -1.94 0.93 2.85
C TYR A 5 -2.92 0.49 3.94
N ASP A 6 -3.68 -0.54 3.66
CA ASP A 6 -4.64 -1.16 4.57
C ASP A 6 -4.82 -2.64 4.23
N GLY A 7 -5.11 -3.46 5.23
CA GLY A 7 -5.43 -4.87 5.08
C GLY A 7 -6.76 -5.20 5.76
N ALA A 8 -7.59 -6.02 5.12
CA ALA A 8 -8.87 -6.44 5.69
C ALA A 8 -9.10 -7.94 5.51
N ILE A 9 -9.64 -8.59 6.54
CA ILE A 9 -10.05 -10.00 6.54
C ILE A 9 -11.58 -10.07 6.44
N PHE A 10 -12.07 -10.99 5.60
CA PHE A 10 -13.48 -11.30 5.40
C PHE A 10 -13.69 -12.79 5.63
N THR A 11 -13.94 -13.16 6.88
CA THR A 11 -14.07 -14.56 7.31
C THR A 11 -15.25 -15.28 6.67
N ASP A 12 -16.34 -14.56 6.40
CA ASP A 12 -17.52 -15.05 5.70
C ASP A 12 -17.27 -15.42 4.23
N LEU A 13 -16.19 -14.89 3.65
CA LEU A 13 -15.80 -15.10 2.25
C LEU A 13 -14.53 -15.94 2.09
N ASP A 14 -13.91 -16.35 3.20
CA ASP A 14 -12.60 -17.02 3.23
C ASP A 14 -11.55 -16.25 2.41
N GLU A 15 -11.54 -14.93 2.53
CA GLU A 15 -10.61 -14.07 1.81
C GLU A 15 -10.10 -12.91 2.66
N ALA A 16 -8.94 -12.38 2.27
CA ALA A 16 -8.44 -11.09 2.72
C ALA A 16 -8.14 -10.18 1.53
N ARG A 17 -8.08 -8.88 1.77
CA ARG A 17 -7.80 -7.88 0.74
C ARG A 17 -6.79 -6.88 1.22
N LEU A 18 -5.90 -6.51 0.30
CA LEU A 18 -4.89 -5.47 0.48
C LEU A 18 -5.31 -4.26 -0.35
N GLY A 19 -5.25 -3.07 0.24
CA GLY A 19 -5.54 -1.81 -0.43
C GLY A 19 -4.33 -0.90 -0.35
N VAL A 20 -3.95 -0.28 -1.48
CA VAL A 20 -2.86 0.70 -1.56
C VAL A 20 -3.32 1.90 -2.35
N VAL A 21 -3.03 3.10 -1.84
CA VAL A 21 -3.27 4.37 -2.55
C VAL A 21 -2.00 5.20 -2.51
N ILE A 22 -1.52 5.62 -3.66
CA ILE A 22 -0.37 6.52 -3.79
C ILE A 22 -0.87 7.90 -4.16
N ARG A 23 -0.46 8.91 -3.38
CA ARG A 23 -0.85 10.32 -3.56
C ARG A 23 0.38 11.21 -3.66
N ASN A 24 0.25 12.29 -4.42
CA ASN A 24 1.25 13.34 -4.44
C ASN A 24 1.11 14.30 -3.23
N ASP A 25 1.97 15.32 -3.19
CA ASP A 25 1.99 16.30 -2.11
C ASP A 25 0.73 17.18 -2.07
N SER A 26 0.03 17.31 -3.19
CA SER A 26 -1.27 17.99 -3.30
C SER A 26 -2.44 17.09 -2.87
N GLY A 27 -2.18 15.84 -2.48
CA GLY A 27 -3.21 14.86 -2.10
C GLY A 27 -3.90 14.17 -3.27
N LEU A 28 -3.50 14.48 -4.51
CA LEU A 28 -4.05 13.85 -5.71
C LEU A 28 -3.63 12.38 -5.78
N VAL A 29 -4.59 11.49 -6.03
CA VAL A 29 -4.32 10.07 -6.24
C VAL A 29 -3.58 9.86 -7.55
N ILE A 30 -2.38 9.29 -7.48
CA ILE A 30 -1.54 8.97 -8.63
C ILE A 30 -1.71 7.52 -9.05
N ALA A 31 -1.84 6.62 -8.07
CA ALA A 31 -2.06 5.21 -8.32
C ALA A 31 -2.84 4.57 -7.17
N ALA A 32 -3.58 3.50 -7.48
CA ALA A 32 -4.27 2.71 -6.48
C ALA A 32 -4.26 1.23 -6.86
N LEU A 33 -4.24 0.36 -5.83
CA LEU A 33 -4.24 -1.09 -5.99
C LEU A 33 -5.17 -1.70 -4.97
N SER A 34 -5.98 -2.65 -5.42
CA SER A 34 -6.68 -3.59 -4.53
C SER A 34 -6.34 -5.02 -4.94
N LYS A 35 -5.91 -5.84 -4.00
CA LYS A 35 -5.53 -7.23 -4.24
C LYS A 35 -6.23 -8.17 -3.27
N LYS A 36 -6.91 -9.18 -3.81
CA LYS A 36 -7.42 -10.31 -3.06
C LYS A 36 -6.29 -11.29 -2.76
N ILE A 37 -6.27 -11.82 -1.55
CA ILE A 37 -5.36 -12.90 -1.11
C ILE A 37 -6.12 -13.94 -0.31
N HIS A 38 -5.54 -15.12 -0.12
CA HIS A 38 -6.05 -16.09 0.85
C HIS A 38 -5.99 -15.48 2.27
N ILE A 39 -6.92 -15.91 3.12
CA ILE A 39 -6.99 -15.42 4.50
C ILE A 39 -5.71 -15.80 5.26
N PRO A 40 -4.97 -14.83 5.79
CA PRO A 40 -3.80 -15.10 6.62
C PRO A 40 -4.22 -15.51 8.03
N CYS A 41 -3.28 -16.09 8.78
CA CYS A 41 -3.52 -16.56 10.13
C CYS A 41 -3.78 -15.45 11.17
N SER A 42 -3.51 -14.19 10.83
CA SER A 42 -3.74 -13.06 11.74
C SER A 42 -3.98 -11.74 11.01
N VAL A 43 -4.65 -10.80 11.69
CA VAL A 43 -4.86 -9.42 11.21
C VAL A 43 -3.53 -8.69 11.05
N GLU A 44 -2.58 -8.94 11.96
CA GLU A 44 -1.24 -8.36 11.90
C GLU A 44 -0.51 -8.77 10.62
N LEU A 45 -0.62 -10.03 10.21
CA LEU A 45 -0.01 -10.51 8.97
C LEU A 45 -0.65 -9.88 7.74
N VAL A 46 -1.97 -9.67 7.74
CA VAL A 46 -2.64 -8.95 6.64
C VAL A 46 -2.10 -7.54 6.48
N GLU A 47 -1.90 -6.83 7.59
CA GLU A 47 -1.34 -5.48 7.58
C GLU A 47 0.13 -5.45 7.10
N LEU A 48 0.94 -6.43 7.51
CA LEU A 48 2.31 -6.60 7.01
C LEU A 48 2.34 -6.91 5.51
N LEU A 49 1.44 -7.74 5.02
CA LEU A 49 1.30 -8.02 3.60
C LEU A 49 0.84 -6.78 2.82
N ALA A 50 -0.01 -5.94 3.43
CA ALA A 50 -0.46 -4.70 2.81
C ALA A 50 0.70 -3.71 2.62
N VAL A 51 1.50 -3.46 3.66
CA VAL A 51 2.67 -2.57 3.52
C VAL A 51 3.72 -3.16 2.60
N ARG A 52 3.97 -4.48 2.65
CA ARG A 52 4.87 -5.16 1.70
C ARG A 52 4.42 -4.91 0.26
N LYS A 53 3.13 -5.09 -0.04
CA LYS A 53 2.59 -4.81 -1.39
C LYS A 53 2.69 -3.33 -1.75
N ALA A 54 2.48 -2.42 -0.80
CA ALA A 54 2.60 -0.98 -1.00
C ALA A 54 4.03 -0.58 -1.42
N VAL A 55 5.04 -1.13 -0.74
CA VAL A 55 6.46 -0.85 -1.03
C VAL A 55 6.84 -1.37 -2.41
N HIS A 56 6.47 -2.62 -2.75
CA HIS A 56 6.68 -3.18 -4.08
C HIS A 56 6.00 -2.34 -5.16
N PHE A 57 4.74 -1.99 -4.95
CA PHE A 57 3.97 -1.23 -5.93
C PHE A 57 4.58 0.16 -6.18
N ALA A 58 5.03 0.85 -5.13
CA ALA A 58 5.73 2.12 -5.27
C ALA A 58 7.06 1.98 -6.03
N ALA A 59 7.82 0.92 -5.78
CA ALA A 59 9.07 0.62 -6.48
C ALA A 59 8.82 0.26 -7.96
N GLU A 60 7.82 -0.58 -8.25
CA GLU A 60 7.40 -0.94 -9.62
C GLU A 60 7.02 0.28 -10.46
N LEU A 61 6.43 1.32 -9.82
CA LEU A 61 6.08 2.58 -10.46
C LEU A 61 7.24 3.59 -10.56
N GLY A 62 8.44 3.22 -10.09
CA GLY A 62 9.63 4.07 -10.20
C GLY A 62 9.66 5.24 -9.22
N PHE A 63 8.87 5.24 -8.16
CA PHE A 63 8.97 6.27 -7.14
C PHE A 63 10.24 6.08 -6.31
N HIS A 64 10.99 7.15 -6.09
CA HIS A 64 12.26 7.12 -5.38
C HIS A 64 12.18 7.67 -3.95
N GLN A 65 11.09 8.36 -3.62
CA GLN A 65 10.86 8.95 -2.30
C GLN A 65 9.43 8.66 -1.85
N VAL A 66 9.27 7.97 -0.74
CA VAL A 66 7.96 7.53 -0.24
C VAL A 66 7.80 7.81 1.26
N CYS A 67 6.59 8.18 1.64
CA CYS A 67 6.12 8.18 3.03
C CYS A 67 5.03 7.12 3.15
N LEU A 68 5.30 6.06 3.87
CA LEU A 68 4.35 4.96 4.10
C LEU A 68 3.42 5.33 5.25
N GLU A 69 2.12 5.35 4.99
CA GLU A 69 1.08 5.75 5.94
C GLU A 69 0.11 4.58 6.17
N GLY A 70 -0.02 4.14 7.42
CA GLY A 70 -0.96 3.09 7.83
C GLY A 70 -1.52 3.34 9.23
N ASP A 71 -2.63 2.70 9.57
CA ASP A 71 -3.29 2.87 10.88
C ASP A 71 -2.97 1.73 11.88
N SER A 72 -2.17 0.75 11.48
CA SER A 72 -1.68 -0.30 12.37
C SER A 72 -0.46 0.16 13.18
N LYS A 73 -0.67 0.41 14.47
CA LYS A 73 0.43 0.75 15.40
C LYS A 73 1.47 -0.35 15.53
N ILE A 74 1.06 -1.61 15.41
CA ILE A 74 1.96 -2.78 15.53
C ILE A 74 2.93 -2.78 14.35
N VAL A 75 2.41 -2.66 13.13
CA VAL A 75 3.21 -2.62 11.91
C VAL A 75 4.11 -1.37 11.89
N PHE A 76 3.57 -0.21 12.26
CA PHE A 76 4.36 1.01 12.37
C PHE A 76 5.57 0.82 13.31
N LYS A 77 5.35 0.25 14.50
CA LYS A 77 6.43 -0.03 15.46
C LYS A 77 7.44 -1.03 14.90
N ALA A 78 6.97 -2.14 14.29
CA ALA A 78 7.84 -3.16 13.73
C ALA A 78 8.77 -2.63 12.63
N LEU A 79 8.29 -1.68 11.82
CA LEU A 79 9.07 -1.10 10.73
C LEU A 79 9.95 0.08 11.17
N SER A 80 9.51 0.85 12.19
CA SER A 80 10.23 2.04 12.67
C SER A 80 11.30 1.71 13.69
N LEU A 81 11.14 0.63 14.47
CA LEU A 81 12.10 0.22 15.47
C LEU A 81 13.08 -0.78 14.83
N ALA A 82 14.33 -0.40 14.72
CA ALA A 82 15.43 -1.26 14.23
C ALA A 82 15.77 -2.43 15.19
N THR A 83 14.97 -2.67 16.21
CA THR A 83 15.20 -3.75 17.18
C THR A 83 14.60 -5.06 16.66
N PRO A 84 15.40 -6.12 16.54
CA PRO A 84 14.88 -7.45 16.23
C PRO A 84 13.99 -7.92 17.38
N HIS A 85 12.69 -7.80 17.23
CA HIS A 85 11.77 -8.62 18.04
C HIS A 85 11.63 -9.95 17.34
N PRO A 86 11.98 -11.08 17.97
CA PRO A 86 11.76 -12.39 17.39
C PRO A 86 10.25 -12.62 17.27
N SER A 87 9.69 -12.24 16.15
CA SER A 87 8.30 -12.50 15.80
C SER A 87 8.24 -13.48 14.64
N LEU A 88 7.14 -14.24 14.58
CA LEU A 88 6.87 -15.16 13.46
C LEU A 88 6.88 -14.47 12.08
N HIS A 89 6.91 -13.15 12.06
CA HIS A 89 6.81 -12.33 10.86
C HIS A 89 8.10 -11.55 10.51
N ASP A 90 9.22 -11.82 11.21
CA ASP A 90 10.50 -11.12 11.00
C ASP A 90 10.99 -11.17 9.54
N HIS A 91 10.73 -12.27 8.85
CA HIS A 91 11.11 -12.39 7.45
C HIS A 91 10.37 -11.39 6.55
N PHE A 92 9.09 -11.07 6.83
CA PHE A 92 8.34 -10.04 6.10
C PHE A 92 8.89 -8.64 6.39
N VAL A 93 9.23 -8.34 7.64
CA VAL A 93 9.83 -7.07 8.02
C VAL A 93 11.18 -6.88 7.33
N LYS A 94 12.03 -7.90 7.32
CA LYS A 94 13.33 -7.88 6.61
C LYS A 94 13.17 -7.70 5.11
N ASP A 95 12.21 -8.37 4.49
CA ASP A 95 11.91 -8.24 3.07
C ASP A 95 11.45 -6.80 2.74
N ILE A 96 10.53 -6.25 3.52
CA ILE A 96 10.08 -4.86 3.39
C ILE A 96 11.26 -3.89 3.51
N GLN A 97 12.11 -4.05 4.54
CA GLN A 97 13.29 -3.21 4.74
C GLN A 97 14.29 -3.34 3.58
N SER A 98 14.48 -4.54 3.05
CA SER A 98 15.35 -4.76 1.88
C SER A 98 14.87 -3.95 0.67
N ILE A 99 13.56 -3.94 0.41
CA ILE A 99 13.01 -3.17 -0.70
C ILE A 99 13.09 -1.67 -0.41
N LEU A 100 12.84 -1.25 0.83
CA LEU A 100 12.95 0.15 1.24
C LEU A 100 14.33 0.74 1.06
N ASN A 101 15.39 -0.08 1.18
CA ASN A 101 16.76 0.33 0.92
C ASN A 101 17.01 0.69 -0.56
N SER A 102 16.15 0.30 -1.49
CA SER A 102 16.22 0.70 -2.89
C SER A 102 15.68 2.12 -3.14
N PHE A 103 14.91 2.67 -2.22
CA PHE A 103 14.43 4.05 -2.32
C PHE A 103 15.51 5.03 -1.92
N ARG A 104 15.55 6.16 -2.60
CA ARG A 104 16.45 7.28 -2.25
C ARG A 104 16.15 7.85 -0.86
N ALA A 105 14.86 7.88 -0.49
CA ALA A 105 14.39 8.26 0.83
C ALA A 105 13.05 7.60 1.14
N HIS A 106 12.90 7.12 2.37
CA HIS A 106 11.62 6.61 2.87
C HIS A 106 11.37 7.07 4.31
N SER A 107 10.12 7.13 4.67
CA SER A 107 9.67 7.41 6.04
C SER A 107 8.39 6.65 6.34
N PHE A 108 8.10 6.51 7.64
CA PHE A 108 6.86 5.90 8.13
C PHE A 108 6.06 6.94 8.90
N SER A 109 4.75 6.91 8.74
CA SER A 109 3.81 7.73 9.50
C SER A 109 2.64 6.85 9.96
N HIS A 110 2.35 6.88 11.26
CA HIS A 110 1.11 6.31 11.77
C HIS A 110 0.01 7.35 11.61
N VAL A 111 -1.04 6.99 10.89
CA VAL A 111 -2.21 7.84 10.67
C VAL A 111 -3.43 7.26 11.37
N ILE A 112 -4.36 8.10 11.78
CA ILE A 112 -5.66 7.64 12.26
C ILE A 112 -6.48 7.10 11.10
N ARG A 113 -7.45 6.22 11.38
CA ARG A 113 -8.27 5.55 10.36
C ARG A 113 -8.91 6.51 9.34
N GLN A 114 -9.33 7.70 9.76
CA GLN A 114 -9.85 8.73 8.84
C GLN A 114 -8.80 9.17 7.81
N GLY A 115 -7.53 9.31 8.22
CA GLY A 115 -6.42 9.64 7.31
C GLY A 115 -6.07 8.48 6.35
N ASN A 116 -6.49 7.24 6.68
CA ASN A 116 -6.30 6.03 5.86
C ASN A 116 -7.56 5.60 5.10
N SER A 117 -8.59 6.43 5.07
CA SER A 117 -9.94 6.09 4.57
C SER A 117 -9.95 5.60 3.12
N ALA A 118 -9.09 6.15 2.26
CA ALA A 118 -9.01 5.75 0.85
C ALA A 118 -8.49 4.31 0.69
N ALA A 119 -7.39 3.94 1.37
CA ALA A 119 -6.87 2.57 1.36
C ALA A 119 -7.89 1.60 1.99
N HIS A 120 -8.52 2.01 3.10
CA HIS A 120 -9.57 1.26 3.76
C HIS A 120 -10.81 1.03 2.87
N ALA A 121 -11.22 2.02 2.08
CA ALA A 121 -12.32 1.86 1.12
C ALA A 121 -11.99 0.84 0.02
N LEU A 122 -10.73 0.79 -0.43
CA LEU A 122 -10.28 -0.18 -1.43
C LEU A 122 -10.35 -1.62 -0.91
N THR A 123 -9.98 -1.86 0.34
CA THR A 123 -10.05 -3.21 0.92
C THR A 123 -11.49 -3.69 1.06
N ARG A 124 -12.45 -2.79 1.30
CA ARG A 124 -13.87 -3.13 1.51
C ARG A 124 -14.72 -3.14 0.24
N SER A 125 -14.19 -2.63 -0.87
CA SER A 125 -14.95 -2.58 -2.12
C SER A 125 -15.10 -3.96 -2.74
N ARG A 126 -16.31 -4.53 -2.69
CA ARG A 126 -16.65 -5.81 -3.35
C ARG A 126 -16.67 -5.72 -4.89
N ARG A 127 -16.74 -4.51 -5.43
CA ARG A 127 -16.86 -4.25 -6.88
C ARG A 127 -15.52 -4.02 -7.57
N VAL A 128 -14.43 -3.95 -6.82
CA VAL A 128 -13.10 -3.81 -7.42
C VAL A 128 -12.65 -5.20 -7.92
N ARG A 129 -13.16 -5.61 -9.06
CA ARG A 129 -12.40 -6.47 -9.95
C ARG A 129 -11.13 -5.67 -10.25
N LEU A 130 -10.00 -6.11 -9.72
CA LEU A 130 -8.63 -5.73 -10.06
C LEU A 130 -8.51 -4.56 -11.05
N TYR A 131 -8.71 -3.34 -10.59
CA TYR A 131 -8.46 -2.17 -11.41
C TYR A 131 -7.27 -1.44 -10.81
N PHE A 132 -6.21 -1.35 -11.59
CA PHE A 132 -5.14 -0.39 -11.36
C PHE A 132 -5.61 0.97 -11.80
N LEU A 133 -5.51 1.94 -10.93
CA LEU A 133 -5.63 3.32 -11.32
C LEU A 133 -4.22 3.88 -11.45
N LEU A 134 -3.67 3.86 -12.65
CA LEU A 134 -2.43 4.52 -12.96
C LEU A 134 -2.76 5.87 -13.60
N ILE A 135 -2.48 6.96 -12.91
CA ILE A 135 -2.41 8.27 -13.55
C ILE A 135 -0.98 8.41 -14.05
N VAL A 136 -0.76 8.10 -15.32
CA VAL A 136 0.50 8.41 -15.97
C VAL A 136 0.47 9.91 -16.33
N TRP A 137 1.24 10.69 -15.58
CA TRP A 137 1.65 12.00 -16.05
C TRP A 137 2.67 11.79 -17.20
N MET A 138 2.19 11.76 -18.42
CA MET A 138 3.05 12.06 -19.54
C MET A 138 3.19 13.59 -19.61
N GLU A 139 4.42 14.09 -19.38
CA GLU A 139 4.80 15.44 -19.77
C GLU A 139 4.64 15.61 -21.28
N PHE A 140 3.43 15.97 -21.70
CA PHE A 140 3.23 16.71 -22.92
C PHE A 140 2.36 17.92 -22.58
N ALA A 141 3.01 19.08 -22.71
CA ALA A 141 2.38 20.37 -22.62
C ALA A 141 1.06 20.40 -23.41
N THR A 142 0.07 21.06 -22.83
CA THR A 142 -1.21 21.44 -23.44
C THR A 142 -2.19 20.30 -23.68
N LEU A 143 -2.91 19.91 -22.63
CA LEU A 143 -4.36 19.64 -22.68
C LEU A 143 -4.82 19.19 -21.28
N GLU A 144 -5.87 19.81 -20.80
CA GLU A 144 -6.58 19.44 -19.57
C GLU A 144 -7.17 18.04 -19.70
N PHE A 145 -6.43 17.02 -19.28
CA PHE A 145 -6.99 15.71 -19.07
C PHE A 145 -6.34 15.07 -17.83
N SER A 146 -7.06 15.11 -16.72
CA SER A 146 -6.87 14.15 -15.62
C SER A 146 -7.30 12.78 -16.10
N SER A 147 -6.44 12.09 -16.83
CA SER A 147 -6.71 10.72 -17.26
C SER A 147 -6.37 9.77 -16.13
N LEU A 148 -7.40 9.30 -15.46
CA LEU A 148 -7.32 8.23 -14.49
C LEU A 148 -7.10 6.91 -15.25
N VAL A 149 -5.89 6.37 -15.23
CA VAL A 149 -5.60 5.07 -15.86
C VAL A 149 -5.72 3.98 -14.80
N ILE A 150 -6.66 3.07 -15.01
CA ILE A 150 -6.82 1.86 -14.21
C ILE A 150 -6.04 0.74 -14.88
N ALA A 151 -4.93 0.29 -14.31
CA ALA A 151 -4.15 -0.81 -14.83
C ALA A 151 -4.58 -2.14 -14.17
N TYR A 152 -4.66 -3.21 -14.96
CA TYR A 152 -4.98 -4.56 -14.52
C TYR A 152 -3.73 -5.42 -14.57
N PHE A 153 -3.41 -6.13 -13.47
CA PHE A 153 -2.42 -7.20 -13.49
C PHE A 153 -3.13 -8.53 -13.47
N PRO A 154 -3.01 -9.34 -14.51
CA PRO A 154 -3.45 -10.71 -14.46
C PRO A 154 -2.62 -11.48 -13.41
N THR A 155 -3.26 -12.39 -12.72
CA THR A 155 -2.67 -13.32 -11.73
C THR A 155 -1.61 -14.20 -12.37
#